data_e374038403c0332ea4a601dc1053acad
#
_entry.id   e374038403c0332ea4a601dc1053acad
#
_cell.length_a   1.000
_cell.length_b   1.000
_cell.length_c   1.000
_cell.angle_alpha   90.00
_cell.angle_beta   90.00
_cell.angle_gamma   90.00
#
_symmetry.space_group_name_H-M   'P 1'
#
loop_
_entity.id
_entity.type
_entity.pdbx_description
1 polymer ?
#
loop_
_entity_poly.entity_id
_entity_poly.type
_entity_poly.pdbx_seq_one_letter_code
_entity_poly.pdbx_strand_id
1 'polypeptide(L)'
;VPAHVIGNGKNTIQELIDITNEDPRRGYGHENVLTEITIDRTTERLIENAGYTLGSVLPEGETLYLKSTANLSTGGTSVDVTDLMHPENVFIAERISRIIGLDICGIDIMAPNLTQSLKENGGVILEVNAAPGFRMHLAPSEGLPRNVAAPVIDMLYPPGKPSRIPIISVTGTNGKTTTTRLIAHIVKNNGYRVGFT
;
A
#
# COMPACT_ATOMS: atom_id res chain seq x y z
N VAL A 1 6.88 -0.98 9.02
CA VAL A 1 8.04 -1.66 9.66
C VAL A 1 8.67 -2.59 8.63
N PRO A 2 10.01 -2.62 8.49
CA PRO A 2 10.69 -3.57 7.61
C PRO A 2 10.37 -5.02 7.99
N ALA A 3 10.48 -5.93 7.02
CA ALA A 3 10.36 -7.36 7.29
C ALA A 3 11.39 -7.79 8.36
N HIS A 4 10.93 -8.49 9.38
CA HIS A 4 11.75 -8.92 10.51
C HIS A 4 11.22 -10.23 11.10
N VAL A 5 12.04 -10.88 11.89
CA VAL A 5 11.68 -11.99 12.76
C VAL A 5 12.09 -11.68 14.20
N ILE A 6 11.41 -12.30 15.16
CA ILE A 6 11.70 -12.16 16.59
C ILE A 6 12.15 -13.53 17.08
N GLY A 7 13.33 -13.57 17.72
CA GLY A 7 13.90 -14.76 18.29
C GLY A 7 13.04 -15.34 19.42
N ASN A 8 12.98 -16.65 19.49
CA ASN A 8 12.31 -17.39 20.57
C ASN A 8 13.27 -18.32 21.32
N GLY A 9 14.58 -18.20 21.07
CA GLY A 9 15.61 -19.00 21.70
C GLY A 9 15.61 -20.49 21.31
N LYS A 10 14.84 -20.90 20.30
CA LYS A 10 14.66 -22.30 19.89
C LYS A 10 14.80 -22.52 18.40
N ASN A 11 14.07 -21.74 17.61
CA ASN A 11 14.02 -21.88 16.16
C ASN A 11 15.17 -21.14 15.46
N THR A 12 15.62 -21.70 14.36
CA THR A 12 16.56 -21.03 13.46
C THR A 12 15.89 -19.84 12.76
N ILE A 13 16.70 -18.93 12.20
CA ILE A 13 16.20 -17.79 11.45
C ILE A 13 15.34 -18.25 10.26
N GLN A 14 15.74 -19.34 9.56
CA GLN A 14 14.94 -19.91 8.48
C GLN A 14 13.57 -20.35 8.99
N GLU A 15 13.51 -21.14 10.08
CA GLU A 15 12.26 -21.60 10.67
C GLU A 15 11.38 -20.45 11.15
N LEU A 16 11.96 -19.36 11.69
CA LEU A 16 11.21 -18.17 12.10
C LEU A 16 10.60 -17.45 10.91
N ILE A 17 11.29 -17.40 9.76
CA ILE A 17 10.76 -16.86 8.52
C ILE A 17 9.60 -17.72 8.01
N ASP A 18 9.77 -19.04 8.01
CA ASP A 18 8.74 -19.98 7.57
C ASP A 18 7.49 -19.87 8.44
N ILE A 19 7.64 -19.85 9.77
CA ILE A 19 6.54 -19.62 10.73
C ILE A 19 5.86 -18.28 10.49
N THR A 20 6.64 -17.22 10.21
CA THR A 20 6.06 -15.88 9.91
C THR A 20 5.25 -15.90 8.62
N ASN A 21 5.68 -16.68 7.63
CA ASN A 21 5.00 -16.82 6.35
C ASN A 21 3.74 -17.74 6.42
N GLU A 22 3.58 -18.52 7.49
CA GLU A 22 2.34 -19.28 7.74
C GLU A 22 1.14 -18.39 8.12
N ASP A 23 1.34 -17.10 8.42
CA ASP A 23 0.23 -16.16 8.67
C ASP A 23 -0.70 -16.13 7.45
N PRO A 24 -2.00 -16.50 7.59
CA PRO A 24 -2.95 -16.58 6.48
C PRO A 24 -3.18 -15.26 5.76
N ARG A 25 -2.76 -14.15 6.33
CA ARG A 25 -2.79 -12.83 5.69
C ARG A 25 -1.65 -12.63 4.69
N ARG A 26 -0.60 -13.50 4.74
CA ARG A 26 0.55 -13.45 3.84
C ARG A 26 0.29 -14.28 2.59
N GLY A 27 0.86 -13.81 1.48
CA GLY A 27 0.80 -14.53 0.23
C GLY A 27 1.67 -13.90 -0.84
N TYR A 28 1.64 -14.49 -2.01
CA TYR A 28 2.45 -14.05 -3.13
C TYR A 28 1.89 -12.77 -3.77
N GLY A 29 2.77 -11.80 -4.04
CA GLY A 29 2.42 -10.57 -4.76
C GLY A 29 1.52 -9.61 -3.97
N HIS A 30 0.50 -9.06 -4.63
CA HIS A 30 -0.40 -8.04 -4.07
C HIS A 30 -1.83 -8.53 -3.80
N GLU A 31 -2.08 -9.82 -3.95
CA GLU A 31 -3.42 -10.41 -3.78
C GLU A 31 -3.83 -10.51 -2.31
N ASN A 32 -2.85 -10.69 -1.41
CA ASN A 32 -3.07 -10.78 0.03
C ASN A 32 -2.78 -9.47 0.76
N VAL A 33 -3.27 -9.37 1.99
CA VAL A 33 -3.04 -8.19 2.87
C VAL A 33 -1.57 -7.96 3.11
N LEU A 34 -0.81 -9.03 3.39
CA LEU A 34 0.63 -9.03 3.59
C LEU A 34 1.32 -9.86 2.50
N THR A 35 2.56 -9.52 2.21
CA THR A 35 3.39 -10.29 1.28
C THR A 35 4.30 -11.23 2.06
N GLU A 36 4.60 -12.40 1.52
CA GLU A 36 5.57 -13.32 2.07
C GLU A 36 6.97 -12.70 2.14
N ILE A 37 7.69 -13.06 3.20
CA ILE A 37 9.10 -12.71 3.34
C ILE A 37 9.91 -13.65 2.46
N THR A 38 10.57 -13.11 1.45
CA THR A 38 11.45 -13.87 0.55
C THR A 38 12.91 -13.65 0.91
N ILE A 39 13.69 -14.74 0.91
CA ILE A 39 15.12 -14.69 1.14
C ILE A 39 15.80 -14.44 -0.21
N ASP A 40 16.45 -13.30 -0.32
CA ASP A 40 17.30 -12.92 -1.45
C ASP A 40 18.72 -12.59 -0.95
N ARG A 41 19.63 -12.31 -1.88
CA ARG A 41 21.03 -11.98 -1.53
C ARG A 41 21.15 -10.78 -0.57
N THR A 42 20.21 -9.85 -0.63
CA THR A 42 20.19 -8.70 0.27
C THR A 42 19.81 -9.13 1.68
N THR A 43 18.82 -10.03 1.80
CA THR A 43 18.42 -10.64 3.07
C THR A 43 19.57 -11.41 3.71
N GLU A 44 20.25 -12.28 2.91
CA GLU A 44 21.41 -13.06 3.39
C GLU A 44 22.51 -12.14 3.93
N ARG A 45 22.84 -11.06 3.21
CA ARG A 45 23.84 -10.07 3.65
C ARG A 45 23.45 -9.35 4.93
N LEU A 46 22.17 -9.03 5.12
CA LEU A 46 21.70 -8.38 6.36
C LEU A 46 21.85 -9.33 7.55
N ILE A 47 21.53 -10.62 7.37
CA ILE A 47 21.70 -11.65 8.37
C ILE A 47 23.19 -11.84 8.72
N GLU A 48 24.05 -11.92 7.70
CA GLU A 48 25.50 -12.03 7.87
C GLU A 48 26.12 -10.82 8.58
N ASN A 49 25.69 -9.60 8.20
CA ASN A 49 26.15 -8.36 8.84
C ASN A 49 25.74 -8.27 10.31
N ALA A 50 24.64 -8.91 10.69
CA ALA A 50 24.22 -9.05 12.07
C ALA A 50 24.98 -10.16 12.83
N GLY A 51 25.89 -10.89 12.17
CA GLY A 51 26.69 -11.96 12.74
C GLY A 51 25.99 -13.33 12.78
N TYR A 52 24.93 -13.49 11.98
CA TYR A 52 24.12 -14.72 11.94
C TYR A 52 24.18 -15.41 10.56
N THR A 53 23.64 -16.60 10.51
CA THR A 53 23.32 -17.35 9.31
C THR A 53 21.86 -17.81 9.38
N LEU A 54 21.26 -18.26 8.29
CA LEU A 54 19.90 -18.81 8.29
C LEU A 54 19.71 -19.97 9.29
N GLY A 55 20.77 -20.74 9.55
CA GLY A 55 20.77 -21.82 10.55
C GLY A 55 21.02 -21.37 11.98
N SER A 56 21.28 -20.09 12.24
CA SER A 56 21.50 -19.57 13.59
C SER A 56 20.18 -19.46 14.36
N VAL A 57 20.22 -19.76 15.66
CA VAL A 57 19.09 -19.56 16.58
C VAL A 57 19.20 -18.17 17.19
N LEU A 58 18.16 -17.35 17.03
CA LEU A 58 18.11 -16.04 17.66
C LEU A 58 17.74 -16.13 19.13
N PRO A 59 18.40 -15.36 20.01
CA PRO A 59 18.00 -15.21 21.41
C PRO A 59 16.53 -14.78 21.53
N GLU A 60 15.90 -15.18 22.64
CA GLU A 60 14.51 -14.83 22.92
C GLU A 60 14.33 -13.30 23.01
N GLY A 61 13.36 -12.77 22.26
CA GLY A 61 13.04 -11.34 22.20
C GLY A 61 13.95 -10.50 21.29
N GLU A 62 15.02 -11.08 20.74
CA GLU A 62 15.87 -10.37 19.79
C GLU A 62 15.16 -10.19 18.45
N THR A 63 15.15 -8.95 17.93
CA THR A 63 14.55 -8.63 16.62
C THR A 63 15.64 -8.55 15.56
N LEU A 64 15.49 -9.35 14.50
CA LEU A 64 16.38 -9.32 13.33
C LEU A 64 15.62 -8.80 12.12
N TYR A 65 16.07 -7.66 11.58
CA TYR A 65 15.52 -7.10 10.34
C TYR A 65 16.10 -7.81 9.12
N LEU A 66 15.19 -8.25 8.24
CA LEU A 66 15.50 -9.03 7.03
C LEU A 66 15.52 -8.16 5.75
N LYS A 67 15.00 -6.96 5.85
CA LYS A 67 14.99 -5.94 4.78
C LYS A 67 15.37 -4.59 5.36
N SER A 68 16.01 -3.75 4.55
CA SER A 68 16.42 -2.39 4.97
C SER A 68 15.30 -1.36 4.81
N THR A 69 14.27 -1.66 4.05
CA THR A 69 13.16 -0.75 3.73
C THR A 69 11.84 -1.28 4.29
N ALA A 70 11.03 -0.36 4.81
CA ALA A 70 9.67 -0.65 5.29
C ALA A 70 8.70 -0.69 4.09
N ASN A 71 8.69 -1.83 3.38
CA ASN A 71 7.82 -2.00 2.22
C ASN A 71 6.95 -3.27 2.38
N LEU A 72 5.64 -3.13 2.24
CA LEU A 72 4.71 -4.25 2.31
C LEU A 72 4.97 -5.30 1.21
N SER A 73 5.40 -4.88 0.02
CA SER A 73 5.69 -5.79 -1.09
C SER A 73 6.92 -6.68 -0.86
N THR A 74 7.72 -6.39 0.16
CA THR A 74 8.90 -7.17 0.53
C THR A 74 8.75 -7.88 1.89
N GLY A 75 7.50 -8.04 2.35
CA GLY A 75 7.20 -8.75 3.61
C GLY A 75 7.14 -7.85 4.85
N GLY A 76 7.26 -6.53 4.69
CA GLY A 76 7.09 -5.58 5.79
C GLY A 76 5.65 -5.51 6.31
N THR A 77 5.47 -4.80 7.41
CA THR A 77 4.18 -4.61 8.09
C THR A 77 3.83 -3.14 8.21
N SER A 78 2.55 -2.85 8.43
CA SER A 78 2.04 -1.49 8.67
C SER A 78 1.39 -1.39 10.04
N VAL A 79 1.61 -0.26 10.70
CA VAL A 79 0.99 0.09 11.99
C VAL A 79 0.19 1.36 11.79
N ASP A 80 -1.10 1.36 12.18
CA ASP A 80 -1.92 2.58 12.16
C ASP A 80 -1.54 3.49 13.32
N VAL A 81 -1.07 4.68 13.01
CA VAL A 81 -0.71 5.72 13.98
C VAL A 81 -1.48 7.02 13.73
N THR A 82 -2.58 6.96 12.99
CA THR A 82 -3.35 8.12 12.55
C THR A 82 -3.76 9.02 13.71
N ASP A 83 -4.29 8.43 14.79
CA ASP A 83 -4.79 9.18 15.94
C ASP A 83 -3.68 9.75 16.85
N LEU A 84 -2.43 9.33 16.61
CA LEU A 84 -1.25 9.81 17.34
C LEU A 84 -0.52 10.93 16.60
N MET A 85 -0.95 11.26 15.38
CA MET A 85 -0.26 12.24 14.55
C MET A 85 -0.41 13.66 15.09
N HIS A 86 0.71 14.37 15.20
CA HIS A 86 0.71 15.77 15.63
C HIS A 86 -0.10 16.64 14.64
N PRO A 87 -0.97 17.55 15.12
CA PRO A 87 -1.84 18.36 14.25
C PRO A 87 -1.11 19.17 13.19
N GLU A 88 0.11 19.65 13.47
CA GLU A 88 0.92 20.38 12.49
C GLU A 88 1.35 19.48 11.33
N ASN A 89 1.60 18.19 11.58
CA ASN A 89 1.96 17.24 10.52
C ASN A 89 0.76 16.97 9.60
N VAL A 90 -0.45 16.91 10.15
CA VAL A 90 -1.69 16.82 9.36
C VAL A 90 -1.83 18.07 8.49
N PHE A 91 -1.66 19.27 9.06
CA PHE A 91 -1.71 20.52 8.30
C PHE A 91 -0.67 20.58 7.18
N ILE A 92 0.56 20.11 7.43
CA ILE A 92 1.62 20.03 6.41
C ILE A 92 1.19 19.10 5.28
N ALA A 93 0.68 17.91 5.59
CA ALA A 93 0.24 16.93 4.60
C ALA A 93 -0.89 17.48 3.72
N GLU A 94 -1.93 18.09 4.30
CA GLU A 94 -3.00 18.73 3.55
C GLU A 94 -2.49 19.89 2.66
N ARG A 95 -1.55 20.68 3.16
CA ARG A 95 -0.97 21.78 2.40
C ARG A 95 -0.18 21.28 1.19
N ILE A 96 0.57 20.18 1.33
CA ILE A 96 1.30 19.54 0.23
C ILE A 96 0.33 19.11 -0.87
N SER A 97 -0.73 18.38 -0.51
CA SER A 97 -1.77 17.96 -1.46
C SER A 97 -2.33 19.14 -2.26
N ARG A 98 -2.66 20.23 -1.57
CA ARG A 98 -3.18 21.47 -2.22
C ARG A 98 -2.17 22.16 -3.13
N ILE A 99 -0.89 22.24 -2.73
CA ILE A 99 0.16 22.88 -3.53
C ILE A 99 0.44 22.10 -4.81
N ILE A 100 0.48 20.77 -4.71
CA ILE A 100 0.74 19.89 -5.85
C ILE A 100 -0.51 19.76 -6.72
N GLY A 101 -1.71 20.00 -6.17
CA GLY A 101 -2.99 19.90 -6.88
C GLY A 101 -3.47 18.45 -7.04
N LEU A 102 -3.19 17.60 -6.06
CA LEU A 102 -3.65 16.22 -6.01
C LEU A 102 -4.85 16.10 -5.06
N ASP A 103 -5.94 15.51 -5.53
CA ASP A 103 -7.11 15.20 -4.70
C ASP A 103 -6.81 14.06 -3.71
N ILE A 104 -5.93 13.15 -4.11
CA ILE A 104 -5.48 11.99 -3.33
C ILE A 104 -3.99 11.86 -3.54
N CYS A 105 -3.23 11.71 -2.46
CA CYS A 105 -1.82 11.41 -2.52
C CYS A 105 -1.34 10.61 -1.31
N GLY A 106 -0.29 9.83 -1.50
CA GLY A 106 0.53 9.27 -0.44
C GLY A 106 1.74 10.17 -0.20
N ILE A 107 2.05 10.45 1.05
CA ILE A 107 3.20 11.26 1.42
C ILE A 107 4.12 10.41 2.26
N ASP A 108 5.32 10.14 1.75
CA ASP A 108 6.33 9.36 2.45
C ASP A 108 7.17 10.29 3.33
N ILE A 109 7.14 10.03 4.62
CA ILE A 109 7.79 10.84 5.65
C ILE A 109 8.78 9.97 6.41
N MET A 110 9.99 10.46 6.62
CA MET A 110 10.95 9.89 7.56
C MET A 110 11.07 10.81 8.77
N ALA A 111 10.77 10.28 9.95
CA ALA A 111 10.82 11.03 11.20
C ALA A 111 11.12 10.09 12.37
N PRO A 112 11.73 10.59 13.46
CA PRO A 112 11.88 9.81 14.71
C PRO A 112 10.54 9.35 15.28
N ASN A 113 9.52 10.19 15.21
CA ASN A 113 8.12 9.87 15.54
C ASN A 113 7.17 10.89 14.89
N LEU A 114 5.87 10.57 14.83
CA LEU A 114 4.84 11.44 14.27
C LEU A 114 4.00 12.16 15.34
N THR A 115 4.29 11.93 16.63
CA THR A 115 3.60 12.59 17.76
C THR A 115 4.15 13.99 18.05
N GLN A 116 5.26 14.35 17.44
CA GLN A 116 5.87 15.67 17.49
C GLN A 116 5.84 16.30 16.10
N SER A 117 5.97 17.65 16.07
CA SER A 117 6.07 18.36 14.80
C SER A 117 7.32 17.94 14.03
N LEU A 118 7.16 17.67 12.72
CA LEU A 118 8.28 17.37 11.81
C LEU A 118 9.33 18.47 11.80
N LYS A 119 8.92 19.73 12.00
CA LYS A 119 9.83 20.89 12.05
C LYS A 119 10.74 20.87 13.26
N GLU A 120 10.28 20.29 14.37
CA GLU A 120 10.99 20.27 15.65
C GLU A 120 11.84 19.00 15.81
N ASN A 121 11.37 17.87 15.26
CA ASN A 121 12.04 16.59 15.44
C ASN A 121 12.99 16.19 14.31
N GLY A 122 13.19 17.08 13.31
CA GLY A 122 14.07 16.83 12.17
C GLY A 122 13.48 15.86 11.14
N GLY A 123 12.17 15.66 11.15
CA GLY A 123 11.47 14.85 10.15
C GLY A 123 11.54 15.46 8.74
N VAL A 124 11.58 14.62 7.72
CA VAL A 124 11.67 15.03 6.32
C VAL A 124 10.62 14.31 5.48
N ILE A 125 10.14 15.02 4.47
CA ILE A 125 9.27 14.47 3.44
C ILE A 125 10.17 13.95 2.32
N LEU A 126 10.01 12.69 1.96
CA LEU A 126 10.82 12.02 0.93
C LEU A 126 10.19 12.15 -0.44
N GLU A 127 8.91 11.79 -0.55
CA GLU A 127 8.18 11.82 -1.83
C GLU A 127 6.67 11.98 -1.65
N VAL A 128 6.01 12.34 -2.75
CA VAL A 128 4.55 12.43 -2.84
C VAL A 128 4.07 11.59 -4.02
N ASN A 129 3.28 10.59 -3.72
CA ASN A 129 2.77 9.60 -4.68
C ASN A 129 1.35 9.95 -5.13
N ALA A 130 1.12 10.15 -6.44
CA ALA A 130 -0.19 10.47 -7.01
C ALA A 130 -1.17 9.28 -7.05
N ALA A 131 -0.68 8.05 -6.90
CA ALA A 131 -1.50 6.83 -6.90
C ALA A 131 -1.13 5.93 -5.70
N PRO A 132 -1.47 6.36 -4.47
CA PRO A 132 -1.11 5.61 -3.28
C PRO A 132 -1.87 4.30 -3.16
N GLY A 133 -1.22 3.28 -2.62
CA GLY A 133 -1.88 2.05 -2.23
C GLY A 133 -2.75 2.25 -0.98
N PHE A 134 -3.90 1.57 -0.94
CA PHE A 134 -4.82 1.65 0.21
C PHE A 134 -4.70 0.49 1.19
N ARG A 135 -4.02 -0.58 0.78
CA ARG A 135 -3.95 -1.85 1.53
C ARG A 135 -3.50 -1.67 2.97
N MET A 136 -2.43 -0.90 3.19
CA MET A 136 -1.88 -0.64 4.52
C MET A 136 -2.84 0.11 5.45
N HIS A 137 -3.77 0.87 4.90
CA HIS A 137 -4.77 1.61 5.69
C HIS A 137 -6.03 0.79 5.93
N LEU A 138 -6.48 0.02 4.93
CA LEU A 138 -7.68 -0.82 5.03
C LEU A 138 -7.47 -2.03 5.95
N ALA A 139 -6.26 -2.56 5.98
CA ALA A 139 -5.91 -3.74 6.79
C ALA A 139 -4.48 -3.61 7.33
N PRO A 140 -4.22 -2.70 8.29
CA PRO A 140 -2.93 -2.60 8.94
C PRO A 140 -2.61 -3.88 9.72
N SER A 141 -1.32 -4.15 9.92
CA SER A 141 -0.87 -5.29 10.75
C SER A 141 -1.23 -5.08 12.22
N GLU A 142 -1.17 -3.81 12.66
CA GLU A 142 -1.50 -3.37 14.01
C GLU A 142 -2.28 -2.06 13.96
N GLY A 143 -3.15 -1.84 14.94
CA GLY A 143 -3.98 -0.64 15.06
C GLY A 143 -5.34 -0.78 14.36
N LEU A 144 -5.97 0.34 14.01
CA LEU A 144 -7.34 0.39 13.49
C LEU A 144 -7.37 0.39 11.96
N PRO A 145 -8.19 -0.44 11.32
CA PRO A 145 -8.44 -0.34 9.89
C PRO A 145 -9.15 0.99 9.57
N ARG A 146 -8.64 1.71 8.56
CA ARG A 146 -9.18 2.98 8.09
C ARG A 146 -9.76 2.81 6.69
N ASN A 147 -11.06 3.03 6.54
CA ASN A 147 -11.70 2.96 5.22
C ASN A 147 -11.41 4.24 4.40
N VAL A 148 -10.17 4.38 3.97
CA VAL A 148 -9.72 5.50 3.12
C VAL A 148 -10.31 5.45 1.71
N ALA A 149 -10.89 4.33 1.29
CA ALA A 149 -11.51 4.20 -0.01
C ALA A 149 -12.90 4.88 -0.09
N ALA A 150 -13.65 4.91 1.00
CA ALA A 150 -14.98 5.50 1.02
C ALA A 150 -14.97 6.99 0.64
N PRO A 151 -14.15 7.87 1.25
CA PRO A 151 -14.06 9.28 0.85
C PRO A 151 -13.67 9.46 -0.62
N VAL A 152 -12.85 8.57 -1.17
CA VAL A 152 -12.46 8.60 -2.59
C VAL A 152 -13.66 8.30 -3.50
N ILE A 153 -14.46 7.30 -3.14
CA ILE A 153 -15.69 6.97 -3.89
C ILE A 153 -16.70 8.11 -3.80
N ASP A 154 -16.89 8.69 -2.61
CA ASP A 154 -17.81 9.82 -2.41
C ASP A 154 -17.37 11.07 -3.18
N MET A 155 -16.06 11.31 -3.30
CA MET A 155 -15.50 12.39 -4.12
C MET A 155 -15.77 12.15 -5.62
N LEU A 156 -15.54 10.93 -6.12
CA LEU A 156 -15.73 10.59 -7.54
C LEU A 156 -17.21 10.50 -7.92
N TYR A 157 -18.03 10.02 -6.99
CA TYR A 157 -19.46 9.77 -7.18
C TYR A 157 -20.26 10.39 -6.03
N PRO A 158 -20.38 11.72 -5.98
CA PRO A 158 -21.06 12.40 -4.90
C PRO A 158 -22.51 11.88 -4.71
N PRO A 159 -23.00 11.74 -3.49
CA PRO A 159 -24.38 11.33 -3.22
C PRO A 159 -25.40 12.13 -4.02
N GLY A 160 -26.35 11.44 -4.65
CA GLY A 160 -27.39 12.05 -5.47
C GLY A 160 -26.97 12.44 -6.89
N LYS A 161 -25.71 12.20 -7.27
CA LYS A 161 -25.25 12.35 -8.66
C LYS A 161 -25.29 11.01 -9.40
N PRO A 162 -25.50 10.99 -10.73
CA PRO A 162 -25.44 9.77 -11.51
C PRO A 162 -24.05 9.09 -11.37
N SER A 163 -24.04 7.84 -10.89
CA SER A 163 -22.83 7.03 -10.76
C SER A 163 -22.75 5.89 -11.78
N ARG A 164 -23.74 5.80 -12.67
CA ARG A 164 -23.82 4.76 -13.70
C ARG A 164 -23.85 5.38 -15.08
N ILE A 165 -23.22 4.70 -16.02
CA ILE A 165 -23.29 5.00 -17.44
C ILE A 165 -23.99 3.86 -18.17
N PRO A 166 -24.74 4.12 -19.25
CA PRO A 166 -25.23 3.06 -20.13
C PRO A 166 -24.08 2.24 -20.69
N ILE A 167 -24.17 0.92 -20.63
CA ILE A 167 -23.20 -0.01 -21.19
C ILE A 167 -23.87 -0.81 -22.28
N ILE A 168 -23.27 -0.83 -23.47
CA ILE A 168 -23.72 -1.61 -24.62
C ILE A 168 -22.63 -2.65 -24.92
N SER A 169 -23.02 -3.93 -24.88
CA SER A 169 -22.13 -5.04 -25.22
C SER A 169 -22.47 -5.55 -26.63
N VAL A 170 -21.46 -5.68 -27.48
CA VAL A 170 -21.59 -6.22 -28.84
C VAL A 170 -20.86 -7.54 -28.92
N THR A 171 -21.60 -8.62 -29.19
CA THR A 171 -21.07 -9.97 -29.34
C THR A 171 -21.39 -10.53 -30.73
N GLY A 172 -20.68 -11.56 -31.15
CA GLY A 172 -20.88 -12.23 -32.44
C GLY A 172 -19.57 -12.71 -33.07
N THR A 173 -19.67 -13.54 -34.09
CA THR A 173 -18.51 -14.07 -34.82
C THR A 173 -17.85 -13.01 -35.69
N ASN A 174 -18.64 -12.17 -36.38
CA ASN A 174 -18.17 -11.15 -37.31
C ASN A 174 -18.84 -9.81 -37.02
N GLY A 175 -18.24 -8.71 -37.48
CA GLY A 175 -18.84 -7.36 -37.48
C GLY A 175 -18.82 -6.63 -36.13
N LYS A 176 -18.30 -7.23 -35.05
CA LYS A 176 -18.26 -6.60 -33.71
C LYS A 176 -17.67 -5.21 -33.71
N THR A 177 -16.46 -5.07 -34.22
CA THR A 177 -15.74 -3.78 -34.26
C THR A 177 -16.48 -2.73 -35.08
N THR A 178 -17.04 -3.12 -36.25
CA THR A 178 -17.81 -2.20 -37.10
C THR A 178 -19.08 -1.72 -36.38
N THR A 179 -19.85 -2.67 -35.79
CA THR A 179 -21.07 -2.34 -35.06
C THR A 179 -20.78 -1.47 -33.82
N THR A 180 -19.74 -1.76 -33.05
CA THR A 180 -19.32 -0.95 -31.89
C THR A 180 -18.97 0.48 -32.32
N ARG A 181 -18.21 0.63 -33.39
CA ARG A 181 -17.84 1.97 -33.94
C ARG A 181 -19.04 2.72 -34.47
N LEU A 182 -20.00 2.06 -35.15
CA LEU A 182 -21.22 2.69 -35.60
C LEU A 182 -22.09 3.18 -34.46
N ILE A 183 -22.28 2.37 -33.42
CA ILE A 183 -22.99 2.76 -32.18
C ILE A 183 -22.31 3.97 -31.57
N ALA A 184 -20.99 3.91 -31.37
CA ALA A 184 -20.22 5.00 -30.80
C ALA A 184 -20.36 6.29 -31.64
N HIS A 185 -20.34 6.19 -32.98
CA HIS A 185 -20.54 7.34 -33.88
C HIS A 185 -21.94 7.95 -33.72
N ILE A 186 -22.98 7.13 -33.70
CA ILE A 186 -24.37 7.61 -33.53
C ILE A 186 -24.52 8.32 -32.19
N VAL A 187 -24.07 7.71 -31.11
CA VAL A 187 -24.19 8.27 -29.76
C VAL A 187 -23.41 9.58 -29.64
N LYS A 188 -22.20 9.65 -30.20
CA LYS A 188 -21.38 10.86 -30.22
C LYS A 188 -22.06 12.00 -31.02
N ASN A 189 -22.66 11.69 -32.17
CA ASN A 189 -23.37 12.68 -32.98
C ASN A 189 -24.65 13.24 -32.31
N ASN A 190 -25.17 12.52 -31.31
CA ASN A 190 -26.27 12.98 -30.46
C ASN A 190 -25.78 13.76 -29.22
N GLY A 191 -24.51 14.19 -29.18
CA GLY A 191 -23.95 15.03 -28.12
C GLY A 191 -23.46 14.33 -26.87
N TYR A 192 -23.44 13.00 -26.82
CA TYR A 192 -22.97 12.24 -25.69
C TYR A 192 -21.47 11.95 -25.74
N ARG A 193 -20.84 11.83 -24.59
CA ARG A 193 -19.46 11.29 -24.47
C ARG A 193 -19.50 9.78 -24.58
N VAL A 194 -18.64 9.20 -25.38
CA VAL A 194 -18.58 7.76 -25.64
C VAL A 194 -17.15 7.26 -25.49
N GLY A 195 -16.98 6.19 -24.73
CA GLY A 195 -15.78 5.36 -24.72
C GLY A 195 -16.13 3.98 -25.30
N PHE A 196 -15.19 3.34 -25.99
CA PHE A 196 -15.32 1.95 -26.44
C PHE A 196 -13.95 1.26 -26.49
N THR A 197 -13.92 -0.04 -26.37
CA THR A 197 -12.71 -0.88 -26.45
C THR A 197 -12.84 -1.93 -27.53
#